data_3e61472e1ab13052825f28628292e5a0
#
_entry.id   3e61472e1ab13052825f28628292e5a0
#
_cell.length_a   1.000
_cell.length_b   1.000
_cell.length_c   1.000
_cell.angle_alpha   90.00
_cell.angle_beta   90.00
_cell.angle_gamma   90.00
#
_symmetry.space_group_name_H-M   'P 1'
#
loop_
_entity.id
_entity.type
_entity.pdbx_description
1 polymer ?
#
loop_
_entity_poly.entity_id
_entity_poly.type
_entity_poly.pdbx_seq_one_letter_code
_entity_poly.pdbx_strand_id
1 'polypeptide(L)'
;ERSSITGSAATLAAGVSSGFIAGVLIGGVGGRVAMFVLRLTSDASVRGVVSDDGFTIGRFSSETLFLVGVSAGLGILGGVFYLIVRDWLPSRARVPLMSGYLAVVGGNGLIHPGGTDFTRLAPLPLAIGLFVMIPALYGLAMPWMAERFLREDRKSTRLNSSHVSES
;
A
#
# COMPACT_ATOMS: atom_id res chain seq x y z
N GLU A 1 32.79 -10.18 0.56
CA GLU A 1 31.58 -11.00 0.36
C GLU A 1 30.52 -10.76 1.45
N ARG A 2 30.89 -10.70 2.75
CA ARG A 2 29.95 -10.38 3.84
C ARG A 2 29.28 -9.01 3.70
N SER A 3 29.99 -7.97 3.24
CA SER A 3 29.46 -6.60 3.12
C SER A 3 28.38 -6.47 2.01
N SER A 4 28.46 -7.27 0.96
CA SER A 4 27.45 -7.26 -0.11
C SER A 4 26.14 -7.96 0.33
N ILE A 5 26.24 -9.03 1.12
CA ILE A 5 25.10 -9.78 1.64
C ILE A 5 24.30 -8.93 2.64
N THR A 6 24.99 -8.22 3.55
CA THR A 6 24.32 -7.33 4.52
C THR A 6 23.60 -6.17 3.83
N GLY A 7 24.20 -5.57 2.78
CA GLY A 7 23.56 -4.52 2.00
C GLY A 7 22.30 -5.01 1.26
N SER A 8 22.34 -6.22 0.70
CA SER A 8 21.18 -6.82 0.03
C SER A 8 20.06 -7.15 1.01
N ALA A 9 20.38 -7.68 2.19
CA ALA A 9 19.40 -7.99 3.24
C ALA A 9 18.71 -6.72 3.77
N ALA A 10 19.46 -5.65 4.02
CA ALA A 10 18.91 -4.37 4.45
C ALA A 10 17.97 -3.76 3.38
N THR A 11 18.35 -3.87 2.12
CA THR A 11 17.52 -3.41 1.01
C THR A 11 16.19 -4.17 0.95
N LEU A 12 16.23 -5.49 1.04
CA LEU A 12 15.02 -6.32 1.08
C LEU A 12 14.15 -6.00 2.31
N ALA A 13 14.77 -5.87 3.48
CA ALA A 13 14.06 -5.50 4.70
C ALA A 13 13.35 -4.14 4.57
N ALA A 14 13.99 -3.15 3.98
CA ALA A 14 13.38 -1.84 3.73
C ALA A 14 12.15 -1.94 2.80
N GLY A 15 12.23 -2.70 1.71
CA GLY A 15 11.10 -2.89 0.80
C GLY A 15 9.95 -3.67 1.44
N VAL A 16 10.25 -4.78 2.10
CA VAL A 16 9.25 -5.62 2.78
C VAL A 16 8.57 -4.85 3.91
N SER A 17 9.33 -4.16 4.78
CA SER A 17 8.76 -3.41 5.91
C SER A 17 7.91 -2.24 5.44
N SER A 18 8.38 -1.46 4.47
CA SER A 18 7.60 -0.34 3.91
C SER A 18 6.34 -0.82 3.22
N GLY A 19 6.43 -1.91 2.45
CA GLY A 19 5.30 -2.54 1.80
C GLY A 19 4.26 -3.07 2.79
N PHE A 20 4.71 -3.77 3.84
CA PHE A 20 3.85 -4.26 4.91
C PHE A 20 3.12 -3.11 5.62
N ILE A 21 3.85 -2.09 6.09
CA ILE A 21 3.28 -0.96 6.83
C ILE A 21 2.26 -0.21 5.95
N ALA A 22 2.63 0.11 4.71
CA ALA A 22 1.73 0.78 3.78
C ALA A 22 0.52 -0.09 3.42
N GLY A 23 0.71 -1.39 3.23
CA GLY A 23 -0.36 -2.35 2.95
C GLY A 23 -1.39 -2.42 4.08
N VAL A 24 -0.93 -2.55 5.33
CA VAL A 24 -1.80 -2.56 6.51
C VAL A 24 -2.54 -1.24 6.68
N LEU A 25 -1.82 -0.11 6.65
CA LEU A 25 -2.40 1.19 6.98
C LEU A 25 -3.29 1.72 5.84
N ILE A 26 -2.83 1.64 4.61
CA ILE A 26 -3.53 2.25 3.47
C ILE A 26 -4.49 1.24 2.84
N GLY A 27 -4.05 0.03 2.54
CA GLY A 27 -4.91 -1.01 1.99
C GLY A 27 -5.93 -1.52 3.00
N GLY A 28 -5.46 -1.97 4.17
CA GLY A 28 -6.31 -2.54 5.21
C GLY A 28 -7.20 -1.52 5.90
N VAL A 29 -6.59 -0.58 6.65
CA VAL A 29 -7.35 0.43 7.40
C VAL A 29 -8.00 1.44 6.46
N GLY A 30 -7.26 1.95 5.46
CA GLY A 30 -7.79 2.90 4.48
C GLY A 30 -8.96 2.34 3.69
N GLY A 31 -8.90 1.07 3.27
CA GLY A 31 -10.02 0.38 2.62
C GLY A 31 -11.28 0.32 3.50
N ARG A 32 -11.11 0.06 4.81
CA ARG A 32 -12.25 0.08 5.76
C ARG A 32 -12.81 1.48 5.97
N VAL A 33 -11.97 2.50 6.02
CA VAL A 33 -12.42 3.90 6.11
C VAL A 33 -13.19 4.28 4.84
N ALA A 34 -12.71 3.92 3.66
CA ALA A 34 -13.40 4.17 2.40
C ALA A 34 -14.79 3.53 2.37
N MET A 35 -14.89 2.25 2.75
CA MET A 35 -16.18 1.54 2.86
C MET A 35 -17.10 2.18 3.90
N PHE A 36 -16.56 2.66 5.02
CA PHE A 36 -17.34 3.37 6.03
C PHE A 36 -17.90 4.70 5.49
N VAL A 37 -17.10 5.47 4.78
CA VAL A 37 -17.53 6.72 4.12
C VAL A 37 -18.62 6.44 3.11
N LEU A 38 -18.44 5.44 2.25
CA LEU A 38 -19.44 5.05 1.25
C LEU A 38 -20.76 4.59 1.89
N ARG A 39 -20.68 3.89 3.02
CA ARG A 39 -21.88 3.53 3.80
C ARG A 39 -22.64 4.76 4.32
N LEU A 40 -21.94 5.81 4.75
CA LEU A 40 -22.58 7.02 5.26
C LEU A 40 -23.27 7.83 4.16
N THR A 41 -22.73 7.77 2.95
CA THR A 41 -23.24 8.53 1.78
C THR A 41 -24.28 7.76 0.96
N SER A 42 -24.42 6.45 1.19
CA SER A 42 -25.38 5.59 0.51
C SER A 42 -26.69 5.46 1.28
N ASP A 43 -27.73 4.99 0.57
CA ASP A 43 -29.06 4.73 1.15
C ASP A 43 -28.98 3.69 2.29
N ALA A 44 -29.92 3.77 3.23
CA ALA A 44 -30.01 2.85 4.37
C ALA A 44 -30.22 1.38 3.95
N SER A 45 -30.76 1.14 2.77
CA SER A 45 -30.96 -0.21 2.19
C SER A 45 -29.69 -0.98 1.91
N VAL A 46 -28.51 -0.31 1.85
CA VAL A 46 -27.20 -0.96 1.64
C VAL A 46 -26.66 -1.63 2.90
N ARG A 47 -27.28 -1.39 4.07
CA ARG A 47 -26.82 -2.00 5.33
C ARG A 47 -27.08 -3.50 5.34
N GLY A 48 -26.03 -4.28 5.59
CA GLY A 48 -26.11 -5.73 5.60
C GLY A 48 -25.94 -6.40 4.22
N VAL A 49 -25.80 -5.61 3.14
CA VAL A 49 -25.42 -6.13 1.84
C VAL A 49 -23.96 -6.57 1.86
N VAL A 50 -23.67 -7.68 1.18
CA VAL A 50 -22.30 -8.19 1.03
C VAL A 50 -21.65 -7.46 -0.15
N SER A 51 -20.45 -6.90 0.06
CA SER A 51 -19.64 -6.27 -0.98
C SER A 51 -19.07 -7.30 -1.96
N ASP A 52 -18.50 -6.84 -3.07
CA ASP A 52 -17.87 -7.70 -4.08
C ASP A 52 -16.73 -8.55 -3.52
N ASP A 53 -16.04 -8.04 -2.49
CA ASP A 53 -14.98 -8.74 -1.77
C ASP A 53 -15.49 -9.65 -0.64
N GLY A 54 -16.79 -9.89 -0.52
CA GLY A 54 -17.41 -10.78 0.47
C GLY A 54 -17.59 -10.19 1.86
N PHE A 55 -17.44 -8.85 2.04
CA PHE A 55 -17.56 -8.19 3.34
C PHE A 55 -18.97 -7.67 3.60
N THR A 56 -19.50 -7.91 4.80
CA THR A 56 -20.76 -7.32 5.21
C THR A 56 -20.59 -5.83 5.51
N ILE A 57 -21.28 -4.97 4.74
CA ILE A 57 -21.22 -3.53 4.88
C ILE A 57 -21.72 -3.12 6.27
N GLY A 58 -20.84 -2.51 7.04
CA GLY A 58 -21.15 -1.93 8.36
C GLY A 58 -20.92 -2.82 9.57
N ARG A 59 -20.25 -3.95 9.44
CA ARG A 59 -19.83 -4.80 10.56
C ARG A 59 -18.31 -4.98 10.59
N PHE A 60 -17.75 -4.93 11.80
CA PHE A 60 -16.39 -5.42 12.07
C PHE A 60 -16.48 -6.91 12.40
N SER A 61 -15.83 -7.75 11.61
CA SER A 61 -15.84 -9.20 11.76
C SER A 61 -14.45 -9.78 11.47
N SER A 62 -14.29 -11.10 11.55
CA SER A 62 -13.06 -11.81 11.15
C SER A 62 -12.62 -11.48 9.71
N GLU A 63 -13.56 -11.13 8.84
CA GLU A 63 -13.31 -10.65 7.47
C GLU A 63 -12.44 -9.38 7.44
N THR A 64 -12.55 -8.54 8.49
CA THR A 64 -11.67 -7.36 8.63
C THR A 64 -10.21 -7.76 8.80
N LEU A 65 -9.94 -8.76 9.62
CA LEU A 65 -8.58 -9.28 9.82
C LEU A 65 -8.05 -9.94 8.53
N PHE A 66 -8.93 -10.64 7.81
CA PHE A 66 -8.58 -11.22 6.51
C PHE A 66 -8.20 -10.12 5.51
N LEU A 67 -9.00 -9.05 5.38
CA LEU A 67 -8.68 -7.92 4.51
C LEU A 67 -7.33 -7.28 4.87
N VAL A 68 -7.08 -7.05 6.16
CA VAL A 68 -5.80 -6.48 6.62
C VAL A 68 -4.64 -7.43 6.28
N GLY A 69 -4.82 -8.74 6.47
CA GLY A 69 -3.82 -9.75 6.14
C GLY A 69 -3.52 -9.81 4.64
N VAL A 70 -4.54 -9.82 3.80
CA VAL A 70 -4.39 -9.77 2.33
C VAL A 70 -3.72 -8.48 1.91
N SER A 71 -4.15 -7.32 2.45
CA SER A 71 -3.56 -6.02 2.15
C SER A 71 -2.09 -5.95 2.58
N ALA A 72 -1.73 -6.56 3.70
CA ALA A 72 -0.35 -6.68 4.14
C ALA A 72 0.50 -7.52 3.17
N GLY A 73 -0.01 -8.68 2.75
CA GLY A 73 0.64 -9.56 1.78
C GLY A 73 0.86 -8.89 0.43
N LEU A 74 -0.19 -8.28 -0.13
CA LEU A 74 -0.10 -7.50 -1.37
C LEU A 74 0.85 -6.30 -1.21
N GLY A 75 0.84 -5.67 -0.03
CA GLY A 75 1.76 -4.60 0.30
C GLY A 75 3.22 -5.06 0.26
N ILE A 76 3.55 -6.21 0.84
CA ILE A 76 4.90 -6.80 0.78
C ILE A 76 5.31 -7.05 -0.68
N LEU A 77 4.42 -7.67 -1.46
CA LEU A 77 4.68 -7.92 -2.89
C LEU A 77 4.94 -6.61 -3.66
N GLY A 78 4.15 -5.57 -3.40
CA GLY A 78 4.36 -4.25 -3.96
C GLY A 78 5.69 -3.61 -3.55
N GLY A 79 6.12 -3.80 -2.30
CA GLY A 79 7.42 -3.36 -1.81
C GLY A 79 8.59 -4.06 -2.50
N VAL A 80 8.50 -5.39 -2.67
CA VAL A 80 9.49 -6.17 -3.43
C VAL A 80 9.51 -5.75 -4.90
N PHE A 81 8.34 -5.61 -5.53
CA PHE A 81 8.22 -5.12 -6.90
C PHE A 81 8.90 -3.74 -7.06
N TYR A 82 8.67 -2.82 -6.12
CA TYR A 82 9.32 -1.52 -6.14
C TYR A 82 10.85 -1.64 -6.13
N LEU A 83 11.42 -2.52 -5.29
CA LEU A 83 12.86 -2.72 -5.26
C LEU A 83 13.42 -3.20 -6.61
N ILE A 84 12.68 -4.00 -7.35
CA ILE A 84 13.08 -4.48 -8.68
C ILE A 84 13.09 -3.33 -9.69
N VAL A 85 12.05 -2.50 -9.69
CA VAL A 85 11.89 -1.44 -10.70
C VAL A 85 12.57 -0.12 -10.33
N ARG A 86 12.94 0.09 -9.06
CA ARG A 86 13.43 1.36 -8.54
C ARG A 86 14.66 1.89 -9.28
N ASP A 87 15.54 1.01 -9.73
CA ASP A 87 16.81 1.40 -10.37
C ASP A 87 16.58 1.85 -11.83
N TRP A 88 15.46 1.49 -12.43
CA TRP A 88 15.03 1.97 -13.74
C TRP A 88 14.31 3.33 -13.66
N LEU A 89 13.84 3.71 -12.46
CA LEU A 89 13.10 4.95 -12.25
C LEU A 89 14.04 6.10 -11.88
N PRO A 90 13.89 7.30 -12.48
CA PRO A 90 14.64 8.49 -12.08
C PRO A 90 14.42 8.80 -10.61
N SER A 91 15.47 9.00 -9.84
CA SER A 91 15.41 9.13 -8.37
C SER A 91 14.43 10.19 -7.86
N ARG A 92 14.27 11.29 -8.60
CA ARG A 92 13.34 12.38 -8.26
C ARG A 92 11.88 12.05 -8.57
N ALA A 93 11.65 11.11 -9.48
CA ALA A 93 10.31 10.77 -9.97
C ALA A 93 9.80 9.43 -9.46
N ARG A 94 10.59 8.66 -8.70
CA ARG A 94 10.21 7.32 -8.20
C ARG A 94 8.86 7.32 -7.50
N VAL A 95 8.68 8.22 -6.55
CA VAL A 95 7.45 8.30 -5.75
C VAL A 95 6.23 8.68 -6.62
N PRO A 96 6.24 9.80 -7.38
CA PRO A 96 5.07 10.15 -8.19
C PRO A 96 4.79 9.15 -9.32
N LEU A 97 5.80 8.55 -9.93
CA LEU A 97 5.59 7.52 -10.96
C LEU A 97 4.96 6.26 -10.39
N MET A 98 5.41 5.80 -9.21
CA MET A 98 4.79 4.65 -8.55
C MET A 98 3.36 4.95 -8.10
N SER A 99 3.10 6.16 -7.59
CA SER A 99 1.75 6.59 -7.23
C SER A 99 0.81 6.58 -8.45
N GLY A 100 1.23 7.19 -9.56
CA GLY A 100 0.46 7.22 -10.80
C GLY A 100 0.24 5.83 -11.39
N TYR A 101 1.28 5.00 -11.44
CA TYR A 101 1.19 3.62 -11.92
C TYR A 101 0.18 2.81 -11.10
N LEU A 102 0.27 2.86 -9.77
CA LEU A 102 -0.61 2.10 -8.91
C LEU A 102 -2.03 2.69 -8.84
N ALA A 103 -2.20 4.01 -9.02
CA ALA A 103 -3.51 4.60 -9.20
C ALA A 103 -4.24 4.01 -10.41
N VAL A 104 -3.54 3.84 -11.53
CA VAL A 104 -4.13 3.30 -12.76
C VAL A 104 -4.31 1.78 -12.67
N VAL A 105 -3.24 1.04 -12.38
CA VAL A 105 -3.28 -0.43 -12.41
C VAL A 105 -4.07 -0.97 -11.22
N GLY A 106 -3.81 -0.47 -10.01
CA GLY A 106 -4.52 -0.88 -8.80
C GLY A 106 -5.98 -0.40 -8.81
N GLY A 107 -6.21 0.84 -9.24
CA GLY A 107 -7.58 1.37 -9.40
C GLY A 107 -8.40 0.55 -10.39
N ASN A 108 -7.84 0.23 -11.55
CA ASN A 108 -8.51 -0.63 -12.54
C ASN A 108 -8.76 -2.05 -12.01
N GLY A 109 -7.86 -2.59 -11.19
CA GLY A 109 -8.03 -3.90 -10.57
C GLY A 109 -9.10 -3.94 -9.47
N LEU A 110 -9.33 -2.82 -8.79
CA LEU A 110 -10.34 -2.70 -7.73
C LEU A 110 -11.73 -2.29 -8.24
N ILE A 111 -11.81 -1.64 -9.41
CA ILE A 111 -13.08 -1.17 -9.97
C ILE A 111 -13.72 -2.27 -10.80
N HIS A 112 -14.86 -2.78 -10.33
CA HIS A 112 -15.68 -3.74 -11.05
C HIS A 112 -17.03 -3.09 -11.42
N PRO A 113 -17.19 -2.56 -12.65
CA PRO A 113 -18.36 -1.75 -13.02
C PRO A 113 -19.71 -2.46 -12.85
N GLY A 114 -19.75 -3.79 -12.89
CA GLY A 114 -20.94 -4.59 -12.64
C GLY A 114 -21.08 -5.09 -11.20
N GLY A 115 -20.15 -4.73 -10.33
CA GLY A 115 -20.12 -5.20 -8.96
C GLY A 115 -21.09 -4.49 -8.02
N THR A 116 -21.36 -5.10 -6.88
CA THR A 116 -22.25 -4.57 -5.83
C THR A 116 -21.78 -3.19 -5.33
N ASP A 117 -20.48 -3.02 -5.18
CA ASP A 117 -19.88 -1.80 -4.65
C ASP A 117 -20.07 -0.59 -5.58
N PHE A 118 -20.15 -0.82 -6.88
CA PHE A 118 -20.31 0.23 -7.89
C PHE A 118 -21.75 0.38 -8.41
N THR A 119 -22.64 -0.56 -8.09
CA THR A 119 -24.05 -0.50 -8.45
C THR A 119 -24.95 -0.09 -7.28
N ARG A 120 -24.55 -0.34 -6.05
CA ARG A 120 -25.33 -0.10 -4.83
C ARG A 120 -24.83 1.06 -3.99
N LEU A 121 -23.50 1.35 -4.01
CA LEU A 121 -22.92 2.45 -3.24
C LEU A 121 -23.03 3.77 -3.99
N ALA A 122 -23.47 4.82 -3.30
CA ALA A 122 -23.69 6.13 -3.88
C ALA A 122 -22.96 7.23 -3.07
N PRO A 123 -22.49 8.31 -3.70
CA PRO A 123 -22.47 8.54 -5.15
C PRO A 123 -21.32 7.79 -5.87
N LEU A 124 -21.57 7.28 -7.05
CA LEU A 124 -20.59 6.50 -7.84
C LEU A 124 -19.23 7.22 -8.04
N PRO A 125 -19.16 8.54 -8.32
CA PRO A 125 -17.87 9.23 -8.44
C PRO A 125 -17.03 9.19 -7.16
N LEU A 126 -17.67 9.21 -5.99
CA LEU A 126 -17.00 9.08 -4.70
C LEU A 126 -16.43 7.67 -4.52
N ALA A 127 -17.20 6.64 -4.87
CA ALA A 127 -16.73 5.26 -4.83
C ALA A 127 -15.49 5.09 -5.70
N ILE A 128 -15.55 5.47 -6.97
CA ILE A 128 -14.42 5.41 -7.90
C ILE A 128 -13.21 6.18 -7.35
N GLY A 129 -13.43 7.41 -6.87
CA GLY A 129 -12.37 8.24 -6.30
C GLY A 129 -11.66 7.60 -5.11
N LEU A 130 -12.40 7.03 -4.17
CA LEU A 130 -11.86 6.35 -3.00
C LEU A 130 -11.06 5.09 -3.38
N PHE A 131 -11.59 4.26 -4.28
CA PHE A 131 -10.93 3.04 -4.71
C PHE A 131 -9.66 3.30 -5.56
N VAL A 132 -9.59 4.39 -6.32
CA VAL A 132 -8.38 4.83 -7.01
C VAL A 132 -7.38 5.46 -6.03
N MET A 133 -7.87 6.19 -5.03
CA MET A 133 -7.02 6.89 -4.07
C MET A 133 -6.23 5.92 -3.18
N ILE A 134 -6.80 4.77 -2.80
CA ILE A 134 -6.11 3.77 -1.96
C ILE A 134 -4.80 3.31 -2.60
N PRO A 135 -4.78 2.75 -3.84
CA PRO A 135 -3.53 2.34 -4.47
C PRO A 135 -2.62 3.53 -4.82
N ALA A 136 -3.17 4.71 -5.09
CA ALA A 136 -2.39 5.94 -5.30
C ALA A 136 -1.61 6.32 -4.03
N LEU A 137 -2.28 6.37 -2.88
CA LEU A 137 -1.66 6.66 -1.59
C LEU A 137 -0.65 5.59 -1.19
N TYR A 138 -0.95 4.32 -1.44
CA TYR A 138 0.00 3.24 -1.22
C TYR A 138 1.26 3.44 -2.08
N GLY A 139 1.10 3.73 -3.38
CA GLY A 139 2.20 4.01 -4.31
C GLY A 139 3.00 5.28 -4.00
N LEU A 140 2.46 6.17 -3.18
CA LEU A 140 3.15 7.33 -2.66
C LEU A 140 3.92 7.02 -1.36
N ALA A 141 3.26 6.40 -0.40
CA ALA A 141 3.78 6.17 0.93
C ALA A 141 4.86 5.07 0.97
N MET A 142 4.63 3.95 0.28
CA MET A 142 5.53 2.80 0.30
C MET A 142 6.93 3.14 -0.27
N PRO A 143 7.09 3.73 -1.48
CA PRO A 143 8.40 4.10 -2.00
C PRO A 143 9.07 5.19 -1.15
N TRP A 144 8.30 6.14 -0.64
CA TRP A 144 8.82 7.18 0.25
C TRP A 144 9.44 6.59 1.53
N MET A 145 8.74 5.64 2.17
CA MET A 145 9.26 4.95 3.35
C MET A 145 10.47 4.08 3.02
N ALA A 146 10.42 3.32 1.92
CA ALA A 146 11.54 2.48 1.48
C ALA A 146 12.80 3.31 1.25
N GLU A 147 12.71 4.43 0.53
CA GLU A 147 13.85 5.32 0.30
C GLU A 147 14.36 5.97 1.60
N ARG A 148 13.49 6.22 2.56
CA ARG A 148 13.87 6.74 3.87
C ARG A 148 14.67 5.69 4.67
N PHE A 149 14.18 4.46 4.77
CA PHE A 149 14.88 3.37 5.45
C PHE A 149 16.25 3.09 4.83
N LEU A 150 16.34 3.06 3.50
CA LEU A 150 17.60 2.87 2.80
C LEU A 150 18.62 4.00 3.04
N ARG A 151 18.15 5.22 3.25
CA ARG A 151 19.03 6.35 3.58
C ARG A 151 19.54 6.29 5.00
N GLU A 152 18.72 5.88 5.95
CA GLU A 152 19.08 5.73 7.36
C GLU A 152 20.09 4.59 7.55
N ASP A 153 19.91 3.46 6.89
CA ASP A 153 20.83 2.34 6.91
C ASP A 153 22.22 2.72 6.39
N ARG A 154 22.30 3.44 5.28
CA ARG A 154 23.58 3.94 4.72
C ARG A 154 24.31 4.91 5.67
N LYS A 155 23.59 5.73 6.43
CA LYS A 155 24.20 6.63 7.42
C LYS A 155 24.78 5.83 8.58
N SER A 156 24.04 4.87 9.10
CA SER A 156 24.46 4.00 10.19
C SER A 156 25.74 3.23 9.83
N THR A 157 25.80 2.66 8.63
CA THR A 157 26.97 1.93 8.15
C THR A 157 28.20 2.82 8.03
N ARG A 158 28.05 4.07 7.57
CA ARG A 158 29.18 5.03 7.47
C ARG A 158 29.74 5.43 8.83
N LEU A 159 28.87 5.68 9.82
CA LEU A 159 29.30 6.05 11.18
C LEU A 159 30.09 4.90 11.85
N ASN A 160 29.60 3.67 11.65
CA ASN A 160 30.30 2.50 12.24
C ASN A 160 31.66 2.26 11.60
N SER A 161 31.84 2.53 10.31
CA SER A 161 33.14 2.38 9.64
C SER A 161 34.15 3.44 10.05
N SER A 162 33.73 4.66 10.41
CA SER A 162 34.64 5.72 10.89
C SER A 162 35.23 5.41 12.29
N HIS A 163 34.42 4.83 13.19
CA HIS A 163 34.88 4.42 14.50
C HIS A 163 35.89 3.26 14.49
N VAL A 164 35.81 2.37 13.51
CA VAL A 164 36.77 1.24 13.37
C VAL A 164 38.11 1.68 12.79
N SER A 165 38.14 2.81 12.06
CA SER A 165 39.41 3.32 11.50
C SER A 165 40.23 4.19 12.49
N GLU A 166 39.66 4.59 13.63
CA GLU A 166 40.30 5.41 14.66
C GLU A 166 40.82 4.58 15.83
N SER A 167 40.60 3.29 15.86
CA SER A 167 41.10 2.33 16.87
C SER A 167 42.27 1.51 16.33
#